data_b901b7d2355aa70a41b42ab82c936e91
#
_entry.id   b901b7d2355aa70a41b42ab82c936e91
#
_cell.length_a   1.000
_cell.length_b   1.000
_cell.length_c   1.000
_cell.angle_alpha   90.00
_cell.angle_beta   90.00
_cell.angle_gamma   90.00
#
_symmetry.space_group_name_H-M   'P 1'
#
loop_
_entity.id
_entity.type
_entity.pdbx_description
1 polymer ?
#
loop_
_entity_poly.entity_id
_entity_poly.type
_entity_poly.pdbx_seq_one_letter_code
_entity_poly.pdbx_strand_id
1 'polypeptide(L)'
;MKGKQGFAIWITGIPASGKSSITRELAGKLNEQGVLPAVLGSDALRSILTPEPAYTPEERDRFYRQMAQLGEMLCREGIPVIFDATANRREYRNHARSRISSFLEVLVECPLELCRKRDPKGIYAAADQGKAMSVPGVQAPFEPPLEPDVVVDGREDPRISADAIVRR
;
A
#
# COMPACT_ATOMS: atom_id res chain seq x y z
N MET A 1 -19.37 20.59 -16.35
CA MET A 1 -19.63 20.01 -15.01
C MET A 1 -18.34 19.35 -14.56
N LYS A 2 -17.72 19.78 -13.45
CA LYS A 2 -16.60 19.03 -12.87
C LYS A 2 -17.19 17.72 -12.33
N GLY A 3 -16.83 16.59 -12.92
CA GLY A 3 -17.20 15.27 -12.43
C GLY A 3 -16.76 15.12 -10.96
N LYS A 4 -17.45 14.26 -10.21
CA LYS A 4 -17.07 13.95 -8.82
C LYS A 4 -15.65 13.38 -8.84
N GLN A 5 -14.70 14.06 -8.20
CA GLN A 5 -13.31 13.61 -8.12
C GLN A 5 -13.24 12.31 -7.29
N GLY A 6 -12.44 11.35 -7.72
CA GLY A 6 -12.17 10.14 -6.95
C GLY A 6 -11.36 10.44 -5.69
N PHE A 7 -11.30 9.47 -4.80
CA PHE A 7 -10.47 9.51 -3.59
C PHE A 7 -9.41 8.42 -3.63
N ALA A 8 -8.40 8.52 -2.77
CA ALA A 8 -7.38 7.50 -2.64
C ALA A 8 -7.25 7.02 -1.19
N ILE A 9 -7.05 5.73 -1.01
CA ILE A 9 -6.71 5.09 0.26
C ILE A 9 -5.37 4.40 0.08
N TRP A 10 -4.35 4.80 0.84
CA TRP A 10 -3.05 4.15 0.83
C TRP A 10 -2.90 3.23 2.04
N ILE A 11 -2.80 1.93 1.80
CA ILE A 11 -2.58 0.92 2.84
C ILE A 11 -1.09 0.61 2.89
N THR A 12 -0.42 1.03 3.96
CA THR A 12 1.02 0.82 4.20
C THR A 12 1.28 -0.07 5.41
N GLY A 13 2.45 -0.65 5.47
CA GLY A 13 2.92 -1.55 6.51
C GLY A 13 4.07 -2.42 5.98
N ILE A 14 4.81 -3.09 6.85
CA ILE A 14 5.91 -3.99 6.43
C ILE A 14 5.39 -5.19 5.61
N PRO A 15 6.24 -5.88 4.85
CA PRO A 15 5.85 -7.10 4.14
C PRO A 15 5.15 -8.11 5.06
N ALA A 16 4.17 -8.83 4.55
CA ALA A 16 3.35 -9.83 5.27
C ALA A 16 2.54 -9.29 6.48
N SER A 17 2.36 -7.96 6.61
CA SER A 17 1.55 -7.37 7.68
C SER A 17 0.03 -7.56 7.51
N GLY A 18 -0.43 -8.03 6.34
CA GLY A 18 -1.86 -8.25 6.06
C GLY A 18 -2.49 -7.24 5.10
N LYS A 19 -1.70 -6.30 4.53
CA LYS A 19 -2.20 -5.26 3.60
C LYS A 19 -3.10 -5.80 2.50
N SER A 20 -2.65 -6.80 1.76
CA SER A 20 -3.40 -7.31 0.59
C SER A 20 -4.69 -8.00 0.96
N SER A 21 -4.76 -8.64 2.13
CA SER A 21 -6.01 -9.21 2.66
C SER A 21 -6.99 -8.11 3.05
N ILE A 22 -6.51 -7.06 3.73
CA ILE A 22 -7.32 -5.89 4.08
C ILE A 22 -7.79 -5.15 2.82
N THR A 23 -6.90 -4.97 1.83
CA THR A 23 -7.24 -4.36 0.54
C THR A 23 -8.39 -5.08 -0.16
N ARG A 24 -8.36 -6.42 -0.18
CA ARG A 24 -9.40 -7.24 -0.80
C ARG A 24 -10.76 -7.06 -0.11
N GLU A 25 -10.77 -7.13 1.22
CA GLU A 25 -12.00 -6.92 2.01
C GLU A 25 -12.54 -5.51 1.85
N LEU A 26 -11.65 -4.51 1.87
CA LEU A 26 -12.03 -3.11 1.67
C LEU A 26 -12.64 -2.88 0.28
N ALA A 27 -12.01 -3.38 -0.77
CA ALA A 27 -12.54 -3.28 -2.13
C ALA A 27 -13.91 -3.96 -2.26
N GLY A 28 -14.10 -5.14 -1.64
CA GLY A 28 -15.39 -5.83 -1.58
C GLY A 28 -16.48 -5.00 -0.93
N LYS A 29 -16.19 -4.43 0.25
CA LYS A 29 -17.15 -3.58 0.97
C LYS A 29 -17.51 -2.29 0.22
N LEU A 30 -16.54 -1.67 -0.44
CA LEU A 30 -16.81 -0.51 -1.30
C LEU A 30 -17.68 -0.89 -2.51
N ASN A 31 -17.42 -2.06 -3.13
CA ASN A 31 -18.24 -2.57 -4.24
C ASN A 31 -19.70 -2.81 -3.81
N GLU A 32 -19.93 -3.35 -2.62
CA GLU A 32 -21.28 -3.52 -2.05
C GLU A 32 -22.03 -2.18 -1.89
N GLN A 33 -21.30 -1.08 -1.71
CA GLN A 33 -21.84 0.28 -1.63
C GLN A 33 -21.92 0.98 -3.01
N GLY A 34 -21.65 0.27 -4.10
CA GLY A 34 -21.66 0.83 -5.45
C GLY A 34 -20.40 1.65 -5.80
N VAL A 35 -19.35 1.56 -5.02
CA VAL A 35 -18.07 2.23 -5.26
C VAL A 35 -17.07 1.21 -5.81
N LEU A 36 -16.60 1.41 -7.04
CA LEU A 36 -15.68 0.50 -7.72
C LEU A 36 -14.24 1.07 -7.71
N PRO A 37 -13.41 0.76 -6.72
CA PRO A 37 -12.04 1.28 -6.68
C PRO A 37 -11.11 0.53 -7.64
N ALA A 38 -10.18 1.24 -8.25
CA ALA A 38 -9.01 0.63 -8.86
C ALA A 38 -8.01 0.26 -7.75
N VAL A 39 -7.56 -0.98 -7.74
CA VAL A 39 -6.53 -1.44 -6.80
C VAL A 39 -5.15 -1.38 -7.48
N LEU A 40 -4.30 -0.51 -6.99
CA LEU A 40 -2.90 -0.38 -7.39
C LEU A 40 -2.01 -1.11 -6.39
N GLY A 41 -1.74 -2.38 -6.66
CA GLY A 41 -0.82 -3.20 -5.87
C GLY A 41 0.62 -3.05 -6.36
N SER A 42 1.57 -2.83 -5.45
CA SER A 42 2.97 -2.62 -5.82
C SER A 42 3.58 -3.82 -6.55
N ASP A 43 3.19 -5.05 -6.21
CA ASP A 43 3.73 -6.24 -6.89
C ASP A 43 3.24 -6.34 -8.33
N ALA A 44 1.93 -6.15 -8.55
CA ALA A 44 1.35 -6.17 -9.88
C ALA A 44 1.92 -5.05 -10.77
N LEU A 45 2.05 -3.84 -10.21
CA LEU A 45 2.63 -2.72 -10.96
C LEU A 45 4.11 -2.92 -11.25
N ARG A 46 4.87 -3.56 -10.37
CA ARG A 46 6.29 -3.87 -10.63
C ARG A 46 6.47 -4.79 -11.82
N SER A 47 5.61 -5.79 -11.98
CA SER A 47 5.68 -6.70 -13.12
C SER A 47 5.49 -5.99 -14.47
N ILE A 48 4.84 -4.82 -14.46
CA ILE A 48 4.58 -4.00 -15.66
C ILE A 48 5.64 -2.91 -15.82
N LEU A 49 5.92 -2.15 -14.76
CA LEU A 49 6.77 -0.94 -14.81
C LEU A 49 8.26 -1.24 -14.62
N THR A 50 8.59 -2.31 -13.90
CA THR A 50 9.97 -2.73 -13.60
C THR A 50 10.06 -4.25 -13.62
N PRO A 51 9.91 -4.91 -14.79
CA PRO A 51 9.83 -6.38 -14.87
C PRO A 51 11.10 -7.09 -14.39
N GLU A 52 12.24 -6.42 -14.43
CA GLU A 52 13.52 -6.89 -13.86
C GLU A 52 14.01 -5.94 -12.75
N PRO A 53 13.39 -6.01 -11.55
CA PRO A 53 13.64 -5.02 -10.51
C PRO A 53 15.03 -5.20 -9.87
N ALA A 54 15.81 -4.13 -9.85
CA ALA A 54 17.08 -4.04 -9.13
C ALA A 54 16.91 -3.59 -7.67
N TYR A 55 15.75 -3.04 -7.32
CA TYR A 55 15.42 -2.50 -5.99
C TYR A 55 16.40 -1.43 -5.47
N THR A 56 17.09 -0.73 -6.37
CA THR A 56 17.92 0.41 -5.97
C THR A 56 17.06 1.56 -5.44
N PRO A 57 17.62 2.48 -4.64
CA PRO A 57 16.89 3.66 -4.18
C PRO A 57 16.27 4.46 -5.33
N GLU A 58 17.02 4.68 -6.40
CA GLU A 58 16.58 5.45 -7.58
C GLU A 58 15.43 4.76 -8.32
N GLU A 59 15.50 3.43 -8.43
CA GLU A 59 14.41 2.64 -9.03
C GLU A 59 13.15 2.71 -8.17
N ARG A 60 13.30 2.61 -6.83
CA ARG A 60 12.17 2.73 -5.90
C ARG A 60 11.54 4.12 -5.97
N ASP A 61 12.34 5.18 -5.98
CA ASP A 61 11.87 6.57 -6.11
C ASP A 61 11.05 6.74 -7.38
N ARG A 62 11.57 6.28 -8.52
CA ARG A 62 10.87 6.34 -9.81
C ARG A 62 9.58 5.53 -9.77
N PHE A 63 9.62 4.29 -9.27
CA PHE A 63 8.47 3.41 -9.19
C PHE A 63 7.32 4.02 -8.38
N TYR A 64 7.61 4.52 -7.17
CA TYR A 64 6.56 5.10 -6.32
C TYR A 64 6.03 6.44 -6.84
N ARG A 65 6.85 7.22 -7.55
CA ARG A 65 6.36 8.41 -8.26
C ARG A 65 5.40 8.04 -9.39
N GLN A 66 5.72 7.04 -10.18
CA GLN A 66 4.84 6.55 -11.25
C GLN A 66 3.52 6.00 -10.66
N MET A 67 3.59 5.23 -9.58
CA MET A 67 2.43 4.70 -8.88
C MET A 67 1.50 5.83 -8.38
N ALA A 68 2.06 6.87 -7.77
CA ALA A 68 1.31 8.04 -7.31
C ALA A 68 0.66 8.80 -8.48
N GLN A 69 1.37 8.97 -9.60
CA GLN A 69 0.85 9.63 -10.80
C GLN A 69 -0.29 8.85 -11.45
N LEU A 70 -0.19 7.51 -11.51
CA LEU A 70 -1.28 6.65 -11.99
C LEU A 70 -2.54 6.82 -11.11
N GLY A 71 -2.37 6.81 -9.79
CA GLY A 71 -3.49 7.01 -8.89
C GLY A 71 -4.10 8.41 -9.00
N GLU A 72 -3.28 9.46 -9.15
CA GLU A 72 -3.74 10.82 -9.40
C GLU A 72 -4.58 10.90 -10.68
N MET A 73 -4.10 10.30 -11.76
CA MET A 73 -4.81 10.27 -13.04
C MET A 73 -6.19 9.61 -12.89
N LEU A 74 -6.26 8.45 -12.26
CA LEU A 74 -7.52 7.75 -12.00
C LEU A 74 -8.47 8.57 -11.12
N CYS A 75 -7.97 9.17 -10.05
CA CYS A 75 -8.79 10.02 -9.18
C CYS A 75 -9.34 11.26 -9.91
N ARG A 76 -8.59 11.84 -10.84
CA ARG A 76 -9.07 12.96 -11.68
C ARG A 76 -10.24 12.55 -12.58
N GLU A 77 -10.23 11.31 -13.05
CA GLU A 77 -11.34 10.73 -13.83
C GLU A 77 -12.51 10.24 -12.98
N GLY A 78 -12.48 10.50 -11.67
CA GLY A 78 -13.56 10.12 -10.75
C GLY A 78 -13.47 8.67 -10.25
N ILE A 79 -12.39 7.95 -10.54
CA ILE A 79 -12.18 6.56 -10.13
C ILE A 79 -11.47 6.54 -8.77
N PRO A 80 -12.09 5.98 -7.71
CA PRO A 80 -11.41 5.77 -6.44
C PRO A 80 -10.24 4.80 -6.57
N VAL A 81 -9.19 5.00 -5.77
CA VAL A 81 -7.97 4.20 -5.82
C VAL A 81 -7.62 3.64 -4.44
N ILE A 82 -7.27 2.35 -4.38
CA ILE A 82 -6.62 1.76 -3.21
C ILE A 82 -5.19 1.42 -3.60
N PHE A 83 -4.22 2.05 -2.92
CA PHE A 83 -2.82 1.69 -3.03
C PHE A 83 -2.50 0.58 -2.01
N ASP A 84 -2.11 -0.60 -2.48
CA ASP A 84 -1.59 -1.70 -1.65
C ASP A 84 -0.07 -1.75 -1.82
N ALA A 85 0.63 -1.01 -0.97
CA ALA A 85 2.08 -0.87 -1.10
C ALA A 85 2.76 -0.53 0.22
N THR A 86 3.84 -1.23 0.53
CA THR A 86 4.69 -0.92 1.69
C THR A 86 5.19 0.52 1.63
N ALA A 87 5.71 0.97 0.49
CA ALA A 87 6.25 2.34 0.32
C ALA A 87 7.06 2.76 1.56
N ASN A 88 8.20 2.11 1.74
CA ASN A 88 8.95 2.13 3.00
C ASN A 88 9.40 3.52 3.47
N ARG A 89 9.52 4.51 2.57
CA ARG A 89 9.78 5.91 2.91
C ARG A 89 8.50 6.72 2.95
N ARG A 90 8.36 7.58 3.93
CA ARG A 90 7.22 8.51 4.04
C ARG A 90 7.06 9.40 2.83
N GLU A 91 8.17 9.85 2.24
CA GLU A 91 8.15 10.73 1.07
C GLU A 91 7.36 10.15 -0.11
N TYR A 92 7.33 8.84 -0.31
CA TYR A 92 6.57 8.20 -1.39
C TYR A 92 5.06 8.39 -1.19
N ARG A 93 4.59 8.20 0.02
CA ARG A 93 3.17 8.35 0.39
C ARG A 93 2.77 9.83 0.45
N ASN A 94 3.65 10.68 1.00
CA ASN A 94 3.45 12.12 1.02
C ASN A 94 3.38 12.72 -0.40
N HIS A 95 4.16 12.19 -1.34
CA HIS A 95 4.09 12.60 -2.74
C HIS A 95 2.69 12.33 -3.32
N ALA A 96 2.10 11.17 -3.07
CA ALA A 96 0.73 10.87 -3.49
C ALA A 96 -0.30 11.76 -2.77
N ARG A 97 -0.17 11.94 -1.44
CA ARG A 97 -1.05 12.79 -0.64
C ARG A 97 -1.05 14.25 -1.15
N SER A 98 0.09 14.78 -1.57
CA SER A 98 0.18 16.16 -2.09
C SER A 98 -0.51 16.35 -3.45
N ARG A 99 -0.77 15.28 -4.18
CA ARG A 99 -1.34 15.31 -5.54
C ARG A 99 -2.83 14.93 -5.58
N ILE A 100 -3.31 14.19 -4.59
CA ILE A 100 -4.69 13.70 -4.52
C ILE A 100 -5.40 14.38 -3.36
N SER A 101 -6.37 15.21 -3.66
CA SER A 101 -7.04 16.09 -2.68
C SER A 101 -7.81 15.32 -1.59
N SER A 102 -8.43 14.19 -1.94
CA SER A 102 -9.09 13.29 -0.99
C SER A 102 -8.23 12.04 -0.80
N PHE A 103 -7.39 12.05 0.21
CA PHE A 103 -6.38 11.02 0.47
C PHE A 103 -6.45 10.55 1.93
N LEU A 104 -6.49 9.24 2.12
CA LEU A 104 -6.53 8.59 3.43
C LEU A 104 -5.36 7.63 3.55
N GLU A 105 -4.56 7.75 4.60
CA GLU A 105 -3.40 6.88 4.86
C GLU A 105 -3.69 5.92 5.99
N VAL A 106 -3.60 4.63 5.70
CA VAL A 106 -3.85 3.53 6.64
C VAL A 106 -2.53 2.85 6.99
N LEU A 107 -2.19 2.81 8.26
CA LEU A 107 -1.08 2.02 8.77
C LEU A 107 -1.58 0.66 9.24
N VAL A 108 -1.03 -0.41 8.69
CA VAL A 108 -1.22 -1.77 9.19
C VAL A 108 -0.07 -2.11 10.13
N GLU A 109 -0.33 -2.12 11.43
CA GLU A 109 0.63 -2.54 12.45
C GLU A 109 0.62 -4.06 12.58
N CYS A 110 1.80 -4.66 12.49
CA CYS A 110 1.98 -6.09 12.72
C CYS A 110 3.39 -6.34 13.25
N PRO A 111 3.54 -7.13 14.33
CA PRO A 111 4.87 -7.48 14.83
C PRO A 111 5.72 -8.16 13.76
N LEU A 112 6.98 -7.74 13.63
CA LEU A 112 7.91 -8.28 12.63
C LEU A 112 8.04 -9.80 12.71
N GLU A 113 8.08 -10.35 13.92
CA GLU A 113 8.16 -11.80 14.15
C GLU A 113 6.97 -12.55 13.54
N LEU A 114 5.77 -11.99 13.65
CA LEU A 114 4.59 -12.57 13.04
C LEU A 114 4.63 -12.45 11.51
N CYS A 115 5.10 -11.32 10.99
CA CYS A 115 5.27 -11.14 9.55
C CYS A 115 6.29 -12.14 8.99
N ARG A 116 7.41 -12.36 9.69
CA ARG A 116 8.41 -13.37 9.33
C ARG A 116 7.83 -14.79 9.35
N LYS A 117 7.01 -15.11 10.34
CA LYS A 117 6.34 -16.42 10.44
C LYS A 117 5.34 -16.65 9.31
N ARG A 118 4.62 -15.62 8.89
CA ARG A 118 3.65 -15.69 7.80
C ARG A 118 4.33 -15.82 6.44
N ASP A 119 5.28 -14.98 6.14
CA ASP A 119 6.13 -14.87 4.94
C ASP A 119 5.58 -15.57 3.67
N PRO A 120 4.36 -15.24 3.18
CA PRO A 120 3.70 -16.00 2.12
C PRO A 120 4.45 -15.95 0.78
N LYS A 121 5.34 -14.98 0.61
CA LYS A 121 6.15 -14.76 -0.60
C LYS A 121 7.60 -15.17 -0.43
N GLY A 122 8.01 -15.67 0.74
CA GLY A 122 9.38 -16.03 1.04
C GLY A 122 10.37 -14.85 1.06
N ILE A 123 9.88 -13.62 1.24
CA ILE A 123 10.70 -12.39 1.23
C ILE A 123 11.69 -12.38 2.40
N TYR A 124 11.20 -12.73 3.60
CA TYR A 124 12.05 -12.78 4.80
C TYR A 124 13.03 -13.96 4.75
N ALA A 125 12.58 -15.12 4.28
CA ALA A 125 13.45 -16.27 4.08
C ALA A 125 14.55 -15.97 3.06
N ALA A 126 14.24 -15.25 1.98
CA ALA A 126 15.23 -14.81 1.01
C ALA A 126 16.24 -13.81 1.60
N ALA A 127 15.79 -12.91 2.49
CA ALA A 127 16.66 -11.98 3.20
C ALA A 127 17.64 -12.73 4.13
N ASP A 128 17.15 -13.69 4.88
CA ASP A 128 17.97 -14.50 5.80
C ASP A 128 19.01 -15.35 5.05
N GLN A 129 18.72 -15.72 3.80
CA GLN A 129 19.66 -16.43 2.92
C GLN A 129 20.60 -15.48 2.13
N GLY A 130 20.52 -14.17 2.36
CA GLY A 130 21.30 -13.17 1.60
C GLY A 130 20.89 -13.01 0.13
N LYS A 131 19.74 -13.55 -0.27
CA LYS A 131 19.19 -13.46 -1.64
C LYS A 131 18.38 -12.19 -1.88
N ALA A 132 17.89 -11.56 -0.82
CA ALA A 132 17.23 -10.26 -0.86
C ALA A 132 18.00 -9.26 0.01
N MET A 133 18.31 -8.07 -0.54
CA MET A 133 19.26 -7.13 0.06
C MET A 133 18.60 -5.85 0.61
N SER A 134 17.30 -5.69 0.49
CA SER A 134 16.64 -4.42 0.84
C SER A 134 15.20 -4.58 1.30
N VAL A 135 14.94 -5.60 2.12
CA VAL A 135 13.60 -5.86 2.66
C VAL A 135 13.23 -4.81 3.71
N PRO A 136 12.13 -4.06 3.51
CA PRO A 136 11.67 -3.07 4.48
C PRO A 136 11.39 -3.67 5.86
N GLY A 137 11.90 -3.00 6.90
CA GLY A 137 11.79 -3.48 8.28
C GLY A 137 12.87 -4.48 8.71
N VAL A 138 13.77 -4.89 7.79
CA VAL A 138 14.91 -5.79 8.07
C VAL A 138 16.22 -5.15 7.63
N GLN A 139 16.46 -5.06 6.33
CA GLN A 139 17.69 -4.50 5.75
C GLN A 139 17.50 -3.05 5.30
N ALA A 140 16.27 -2.66 4.95
CA ALA A 140 15.91 -1.28 4.65
C ALA A 140 15.00 -0.74 5.76
N PRO A 141 15.12 0.55 6.13
CA PRO A 141 14.21 1.15 7.11
C PRO A 141 12.79 1.17 6.56
N PHE A 142 11.81 0.94 7.44
CA PHE A 142 10.42 1.27 7.22
C PHE A 142 10.09 2.50 8.05
N GLU A 143 9.67 3.57 7.40
CA GLU A 143 9.27 4.82 8.03
C GLU A 143 7.74 4.84 8.16
N PRO A 144 7.18 4.52 9.35
CA PRO A 144 5.74 4.58 9.52
C PRO A 144 5.21 6.00 9.33
N PRO A 145 3.93 6.19 8.95
CA PRO A 145 3.31 7.51 8.95
C PRO A 145 3.46 8.19 10.30
N LEU A 146 3.68 9.52 10.30
CA LEU A 146 3.70 10.30 11.55
C LEU A 146 2.29 10.49 12.09
N GLU A 147 1.33 10.72 11.20
CA GLU A 147 -0.07 10.98 11.51
C GLU A 147 -0.95 10.18 10.54
N PRO A 148 -1.07 8.85 10.72
CA PRO A 148 -1.96 8.05 9.88
C PRO A 148 -3.41 8.43 10.16
N ASP A 149 -4.23 8.44 9.10
CA ASP A 149 -5.67 8.70 9.24
C ASP A 149 -6.39 7.53 9.94
N VAL A 150 -5.88 6.30 9.75
CA VAL A 150 -6.36 5.08 10.40
C VAL A 150 -5.18 4.19 10.74
N VAL A 151 -5.22 3.58 11.91
CA VAL A 151 -4.31 2.49 12.30
C VAL A 151 -5.13 1.22 12.50
N VAL A 152 -4.71 0.13 11.89
CA VAL A 152 -5.36 -1.19 12.00
C VAL A 152 -4.34 -2.26 12.42
N ASP A 153 -4.82 -3.27 13.12
CA ASP A 153 -4.00 -4.36 13.61
C ASP A 153 -3.95 -5.51 12.58
N GLY A 154 -2.79 -5.78 12.04
CA GLY A 154 -2.57 -6.86 11.09
C GLY A 154 -2.72 -8.28 11.67
N ARG A 155 -2.98 -8.42 12.96
CA ARG A 155 -3.30 -9.69 13.64
C ARG A 155 -4.78 -10.04 13.57
N GLU A 156 -5.62 -9.02 13.44
CA GLU A 156 -7.08 -9.17 13.42
C GLU A 156 -7.60 -9.73 12.10
N ASP A 157 -8.85 -10.12 12.09
CA ASP A 157 -9.57 -10.46 10.85
C ASP A 157 -9.58 -9.24 9.91
N PRO A 158 -9.14 -9.39 8.65
CA PRO A 158 -9.09 -8.28 7.70
C PRO A 158 -10.43 -7.55 7.52
N ARG A 159 -11.55 -8.21 7.77
CA ARG A 159 -12.90 -7.62 7.70
C ARG A 159 -13.10 -6.53 8.75
N ILE A 160 -12.55 -6.72 9.95
CA ILE A 160 -12.61 -5.73 11.04
C ILE A 160 -11.84 -4.47 10.63
N SER A 161 -10.63 -4.65 10.09
CA SER A 161 -9.80 -3.56 9.58
C SER A 161 -10.49 -2.82 8.43
N ALA A 162 -11.09 -3.55 7.48
CA ALA A 162 -11.82 -2.96 6.37
C ALA A 162 -13.03 -2.14 6.86
N ASP A 163 -13.78 -2.64 7.85
CA ASP A 163 -14.90 -1.89 8.47
C ASP A 163 -14.43 -0.60 9.16
N ALA A 164 -13.29 -0.63 9.82
CA ALA A 164 -12.71 0.57 10.44
C ALA A 164 -12.33 1.62 9.41
N ILE A 165 -11.80 1.20 8.25
CA ILE A 165 -11.41 2.11 7.16
C ILE A 165 -12.66 2.72 6.49
N VAL A 166 -13.70 1.92 6.21
CA VAL A 166 -14.94 2.40 5.56
C VAL A 166 -15.68 3.44 6.42
N ARG A 167 -15.60 3.34 7.75
CA ARG A 167 -16.23 4.29 8.67
C ARG A 167 -15.53 5.65 8.77
N ARG A 168 -14.34 5.80 8.17
CA ARG A 168 -13.54 7.03 8.22
C ARG A 168 -13.87 7.97 7.07
#